data_4d9bc9e381158d4b394e5da11d4466e4
#
_entry.id   4d9bc9e381158d4b394e5da11d4466e4
#
_cell.length_a   1.000
_cell.length_b   1.000
_cell.length_c   1.000
_cell.angle_alpha   90.00
_cell.angle_beta   90.00
_cell.angle_gamma   90.00
#
_symmetry.space_group_name_H-M   'P 1'
#
loop_
_entity.id
_entity.type
_entity.pdbx_description
1 polymer ?
#
loop_
_entity_poly.entity_id
_entity_poly.type
_entity_poly.pdbx_seq_one_letter_code
_entity_poly.pdbx_strand_id
1 'polypeptide(L)'
;MKKTLCIIVAAVVALCAMGISAAAQASAEVYVTIANGGLEIANAEVTVKDLDGDGKLTIDEALYAAHEAYYEGGAAAGYASEMTDYGLSLTKLWGVQNGGSYGYYVNNASAWSLGDEVKSGDFINAFVYQDTKTFSDRYCYFDHNFSTIGGCLYDYYTLYGVYFDENYTAYSAPIADAIITVDGKETKIRTGKDGSVYGLSIPFGESGTYIVSAKSENAILVPAALTVHYNANQQPIPGIDDSVVSEISEVNSPISDAKGGANDDTNPAVTPDSTKVSSVPANPKSGDSSAVLFSCAALVVSCGALVLLNKKK
;
A
#
# COMPACT_ATOMS: atom_id res chain seq x y z
N MET A 1 69.51 9.59 19.59
CA MET A 1 68.89 8.78 18.56
C MET A 1 67.77 7.86 19.09
N LYS A 2 67.99 7.10 20.21
CA LYS A 2 66.88 6.20 20.73
C LYS A 2 65.62 6.94 21.23
N LYS A 3 65.75 8.13 21.83
CA LYS A 3 64.63 8.92 22.32
C LYS A 3 63.77 9.53 21.18
N THR A 4 64.44 9.92 20.09
CA THR A 4 63.71 10.48 18.90
C THR A 4 62.91 9.41 18.14
N LEU A 5 63.50 8.17 18.09
CA LEU A 5 62.81 7.04 17.45
C LEU A 5 61.57 6.63 18.23
N CYS A 6 61.56 6.64 19.57
CA CYS A 6 60.38 6.34 20.37
C CYS A 6 59.23 7.37 20.18
N ILE A 7 59.55 8.65 20.00
CA ILE A 7 58.54 9.68 19.77
C ILE A 7 57.88 9.53 18.40
N ILE A 8 58.64 9.16 17.37
CA ILE A 8 58.08 8.94 16.02
C ILE A 8 57.17 7.69 16.00
N VAL A 9 57.58 6.60 16.67
CA VAL A 9 56.74 5.40 16.77
C VAL A 9 55.46 5.67 17.55
N ALA A 10 55.49 6.43 18.64
CA ALA A 10 54.32 6.80 19.40
C ALA A 10 53.36 7.70 18.60
N ALA A 11 53.87 8.62 17.78
CA ALA A 11 53.05 9.46 16.91
C ALA A 11 52.36 8.66 15.79
N VAL A 12 53.06 7.69 15.19
CA VAL A 12 52.47 6.80 14.16
C VAL A 12 51.40 5.89 14.76
N VAL A 13 51.61 5.35 15.97
CA VAL A 13 50.60 4.54 16.66
C VAL A 13 49.38 5.38 17.07
N ALA A 14 49.58 6.64 17.47
CA ALA A 14 48.49 7.56 17.79
C ALA A 14 47.69 7.97 16.54
N LEU A 15 48.30 8.10 15.36
CA LEU A 15 47.60 8.33 14.10
C LEU A 15 46.80 7.10 13.63
N CYS A 16 47.27 5.88 13.88
CA CYS A 16 46.57 4.65 13.58
C CYS A 16 45.39 4.36 14.55
N ALA A 17 45.40 4.99 15.74
CA ALA A 17 44.32 4.87 16.73
C ALA A 17 43.17 5.87 16.52
N MET A 18 43.32 6.85 15.62
CA MET A 18 42.15 7.53 15.05
C MET A 18 41.47 6.56 14.07
N GLY A 19 40.85 5.55 14.63
CA GLY A 19 39.98 4.66 13.89
C GLY A 19 38.98 5.53 13.12
N ILE A 20 39.02 5.45 11.81
CA ILE A 20 37.94 5.88 10.96
C ILE A 20 36.77 5.01 11.44
N SER A 21 35.95 5.54 12.36
CA SER A 21 34.60 5.03 12.55
C SER A 21 33.94 5.31 11.23
N ALA A 22 33.97 4.34 10.31
CA ALA A 22 33.01 4.32 9.23
C ALA A 22 31.65 4.33 9.94
N ALA A 23 31.00 5.48 9.99
CA ALA A 23 29.61 5.53 10.42
C ALA A 23 28.91 4.51 9.53
N ALA A 24 28.28 3.51 10.14
CA ALA A 24 27.49 2.56 9.37
C ALA A 24 26.48 3.42 8.61
N GLN A 25 26.50 3.34 7.29
CA GLN A 25 25.53 4.04 6.45
C GLN A 25 24.13 3.64 6.93
N ALA A 26 23.26 4.61 7.14
CA ALA A 26 21.89 4.33 7.53
C ALA A 26 21.25 3.39 6.50
N SER A 27 20.58 2.36 6.96
CA SER A 27 19.85 1.43 6.10
C SER A 27 18.58 0.92 6.79
N ALA A 28 17.54 0.65 6.02
CA ALA A 28 16.28 0.07 6.48
C ALA A 28 15.79 -0.98 5.49
N GLU A 29 15.18 -2.03 6.01
CA GLU A 29 14.42 -2.99 5.20
C GLU A 29 12.97 -2.53 5.15
N VAL A 30 12.46 -2.28 3.97
CA VAL A 30 11.08 -1.85 3.71
C VAL A 30 10.43 -2.77 2.68
N TYR A 31 9.10 -2.68 2.56
CA TYR A 31 8.34 -3.40 1.55
C TYR A 31 7.79 -2.43 0.52
N VAL A 32 8.05 -2.70 -0.76
CA VAL A 32 7.63 -1.83 -1.86
C VAL A 32 6.63 -2.54 -2.77
N THR A 33 5.54 -1.86 -3.06
CA THR A 33 4.56 -2.24 -4.07
C THR A 33 4.52 -1.16 -5.14
N ILE A 34 4.64 -1.56 -6.41
CA ILE A 34 4.51 -0.64 -7.56
C ILE A 34 3.40 -1.16 -8.47
N ALA A 35 2.50 -0.25 -8.88
CA ALA A 35 1.39 -0.57 -9.75
C ALA A 35 1.29 0.38 -10.96
N ASN A 36 0.94 -0.20 -12.11
CA ASN A 36 0.66 0.53 -13.35
C ASN A 36 -0.52 -0.15 -14.07
N GLY A 37 -1.73 0.09 -13.57
CA GLY A 37 -2.94 -0.63 -13.99
C GLY A 37 -3.02 -2.08 -13.49
N GLY A 38 -1.88 -2.73 -13.30
CA GLY A 38 -1.64 -4.01 -12.63
C GLY A 38 -0.53 -3.88 -11.60
N LEU A 39 -0.25 -4.93 -10.84
CA LEU A 39 0.91 -4.99 -9.95
C LEU A 39 2.17 -5.31 -10.79
N GLU A 40 3.17 -4.47 -10.69
CA GLU A 40 4.50 -4.69 -11.25
C GLU A 40 5.39 -5.45 -10.25
N ILE A 41 5.39 -4.99 -9.00
CA ILE A 41 5.91 -5.70 -7.83
C ILE A 41 4.94 -5.56 -6.67
N ALA A 42 4.91 -6.55 -5.77
CA ALA A 42 3.97 -6.61 -4.66
C ALA A 42 4.70 -6.99 -3.36
N ASN A 43 4.64 -6.10 -2.37
CA ASN A 43 5.28 -6.28 -1.05
C ASN A 43 6.74 -6.77 -1.16
N ALA A 44 7.47 -6.29 -2.17
CA ALA A 44 8.84 -6.68 -2.42
C ALA A 44 9.76 -6.10 -1.35
N GLU A 45 10.56 -6.96 -0.69
CA GLU A 45 11.53 -6.52 0.32
C GLU A 45 12.68 -5.77 -0.32
N VAL A 46 13.01 -4.61 0.21
CA VAL A 46 14.03 -3.71 -0.33
C VAL A 46 14.88 -3.16 0.80
N THR A 47 16.21 -3.24 0.63
CA THR A 47 17.17 -2.55 1.50
C THR A 47 17.37 -1.12 1.01
N VAL A 48 16.82 -0.16 1.74
CA VAL A 48 17.04 1.28 1.51
C VAL A 48 18.37 1.70 2.10
N LYS A 49 19.09 2.55 1.39
CA LYS A 49 20.36 3.14 1.84
C LYS A 49 20.32 4.65 1.62
N ASP A 50 20.93 5.39 2.52
CA ASP A 50 21.17 6.83 2.38
C ASP A 50 22.12 7.06 1.20
N LEU A 51 21.58 7.50 0.06
CA LEU A 51 22.34 7.65 -1.18
C LEU A 51 22.96 9.04 -1.33
N ASP A 52 22.35 10.07 -0.76
CA ASP A 52 22.80 11.46 -0.86
C ASP A 52 23.65 11.90 0.35
N GLY A 53 23.69 11.09 1.41
CA GLY A 53 24.54 11.29 2.59
C GLY A 53 23.97 12.32 3.57
N ASP A 54 22.65 12.58 3.53
CA ASP A 54 21.98 13.52 4.43
C ASP A 54 21.60 12.90 5.80
N GLY A 55 21.78 11.59 5.94
CA GLY A 55 21.53 10.82 7.16
C GLY A 55 20.08 10.36 7.30
N LYS A 56 19.24 10.54 6.29
CA LYS A 56 17.84 10.12 6.24
C LYS A 56 17.67 8.97 5.26
N LEU A 57 16.59 8.24 5.42
CA LEU A 57 16.12 7.24 4.46
C LEU A 57 14.74 7.68 4.00
N THR A 58 14.54 7.79 2.70
CA THR A 58 13.38 8.45 2.11
C THR A 58 12.60 7.52 1.18
N ILE A 59 11.38 7.92 0.81
CA ILE A 59 10.59 7.23 -0.20
C ILE A 59 11.33 7.21 -1.55
N ASP A 60 12.06 8.30 -1.89
CA ASP A 60 12.84 8.39 -3.12
C ASP A 60 13.88 7.27 -3.21
N GLU A 61 14.65 7.11 -2.15
CA GLU A 61 15.69 6.08 -2.06
C GLU A 61 15.10 4.66 -2.03
N ALA A 62 13.94 4.48 -1.38
CA ALA A 62 13.25 3.20 -1.38
C ALA A 62 12.76 2.81 -2.78
N LEU A 63 12.17 3.75 -3.51
CA LEU A 63 11.73 3.53 -4.90
C LEU A 63 12.93 3.35 -5.83
N TYR A 64 14.00 4.12 -5.66
CA TYR A 64 15.25 3.91 -6.39
C TYR A 64 15.78 2.49 -6.18
N ALA A 65 15.89 2.04 -4.93
CA ALA A 65 16.38 0.71 -4.59
C ALA A 65 15.47 -0.41 -5.12
N ALA A 66 14.15 -0.20 -5.11
CA ALA A 66 13.20 -1.15 -5.70
C ALA A 66 13.42 -1.32 -7.22
N HIS A 67 13.66 -0.21 -7.93
CA HIS A 67 13.95 -0.28 -9.37
C HIS A 67 15.31 -0.93 -9.65
N GLU A 68 16.36 -0.63 -8.84
CA GLU A 68 17.65 -1.31 -8.97
C GLU A 68 17.53 -2.83 -8.81
N ALA A 69 16.65 -3.29 -7.90
CA ALA A 69 16.51 -4.70 -7.60
C ALA A 69 15.61 -5.46 -8.59
N TYR A 70 14.55 -4.81 -9.10
CA TYR A 70 13.45 -5.53 -9.76
C TYR A 70 13.10 -5.03 -11.16
N TYR A 71 13.57 -3.84 -11.59
CA TYR A 71 13.28 -3.32 -12.92
C TYR A 71 14.38 -3.74 -13.93
N GLU A 72 14.00 -4.14 -15.11
CA GLU A 72 14.97 -4.46 -16.18
C GLU A 72 15.77 -3.21 -16.58
N GLY A 73 17.07 -3.24 -16.37
CA GLY A 73 17.96 -2.09 -16.59
C GLY A 73 18.10 -1.15 -15.38
N GLY A 74 17.54 -1.54 -14.22
CA GLY A 74 17.70 -0.85 -12.94
C GLY A 74 17.01 0.50 -12.86
N ALA A 75 17.33 1.27 -11.82
CA ALA A 75 16.72 2.58 -11.58
C ALA A 75 17.01 3.56 -12.75
N ALA A 76 18.19 3.52 -13.33
CA ALA A 76 18.54 4.40 -14.46
C ALA A 76 17.57 4.28 -15.64
N ALA A 77 17.02 3.08 -15.88
CA ALA A 77 16.06 2.84 -16.93
C ALA A 77 14.61 3.13 -16.48
N GLY A 78 14.24 2.73 -15.25
CA GLY A 78 12.87 2.67 -14.79
C GLY A 78 12.40 3.82 -13.90
N TYR A 79 13.30 4.59 -13.32
CA TYR A 79 13.00 5.56 -12.26
C TYR A 79 13.54 6.95 -12.57
N ALA A 80 12.82 7.99 -12.15
CA ALA A 80 13.33 9.34 -12.04
C ALA A 80 12.46 10.18 -11.08
N SER A 81 13.12 11.06 -10.33
CA SER A 81 12.52 12.09 -9.50
C SER A 81 13.17 13.43 -9.78
N GLU A 82 12.48 14.52 -9.48
CA GLU A 82 13.02 15.87 -9.57
C GLU A 82 12.46 16.76 -8.46
N MET A 83 13.24 17.78 -8.09
CA MET A 83 12.78 18.80 -7.15
C MET A 83 11.83 19.76 -7.86
N THR A 84 10.65 19.96 -7.29
CA THR A 84 9.63 20.89 -7.76
C THR A 84 9.34 21.94 -6.70
N ASP A 85 8.50 22.92 -7.01
CA ASP A 85 8.01 23.91 -6.04
C ASP A 85 7.21 23.27 -4.89
N TYR A 86 6.79 22.02 -5.05
CA TYR A 86 6.00 21.24 -4.08
C TYR A 86 6.83 20.14 -3.38
N GLY A 87 8.14 20.12 -3.54
CA GLY A 87 9.05 19.12 -3.00
C GLY A 87 9.52 18.12 -4.05
N LEU A 88 10.23 17.08 -3.60
CA LEU A 88 10.73 16.03 -4.46
C LEU A 88 9.58 15.16 -4.97
N SER A 89 9.47 15.02 -6.29
CA SER A 89 8.33 14.40 -6.97
C SER A 89 8.77 13.43 -8.05
N LEU A 90 7.96 12.39 -8.32
CA LEU A 90 8.19 11.43 -9.40
C LEU A 90 8.04 12.08 -10.78
N THR A 91 8.96 11.74 -11.67
CA THR A 91 8.86 12.07 -13.11
C THR A 91 8.87 10.81 -13.98
N LYS A 92 9.33 9.68 -13.43
CA LYS A 92 9.24 8.37 -14.04
C LYS A 92 9.06 7.28 -12.97
N LEU A 93 8.11 6.39 -13.17
CA LEU A 93 7.87 5.22 -12.32
C LEU A 93 7.68 3.99 -13.19
N TRP A 94 8.44 2.94 -12.95
CA TRP A 94 8.43 1.69 -13.69
C TRP A 94 8.52 1.89 -15.22
N GLY A 95 9.42 2.80 -15.64
CA GLY A 95 9.62 3.19 -17.03
C GLY A 95 8.56 4.13 -17.62
N VAL A 96 7.46 4.37 -16.93
CA VAL A 96 6.36 5.23 -17.41
C VAL A 96 6.64 6.68 -17.09
N GLN A 97 6.51 7.55 -18.11
CA GLN A 97 6.52 9.00 -18.00
C GLN A 97 5.16 9.52 -18.48
N ASN A 98 4.32 10.01 -17.57
CA ASN A 98 2.96 10.44 -17.87
C ASN A 98 2.65 11.88 -17.46
N GLY A 99 3.69 12.72 -17.31
CA GLY A 99 3.53 14.13 -16.97
C GLY A 99 3.31 14.41 -15.47
N GLY A 100 3.77 13.51 -14.59
CA GLY A 100 3.74 13.70 -13.12
C GLY A 100 2.47 13.15 -12.45
N SER A 101 1.74 12.30 -13.14
CA SER A 101 0.51 11.69 -12.60
C SER A 101 0.83 10.37 -11.87
N TYR A 102 1.36 10.50 -10.67
CA TYR A 102 1.71 9.38 -9.79
C TYR A 102 1.15 9.61 -8.39
N GLY A 103 0.85 8.51 -7.69
CA GLY A 103 0.48 8.52 -6.28
C GLY A 103 1.47 7.67 -5.47
N TYR A 104 1.70 8.04 -4.22
CA TYR A 104 2.51 7.28 -3.31
C TYR A 104 2.01 7.39 -1.86
N TYR A 105 2.08 6.27 -1.16
CA TYR A 105 1.57 6.07 0.20
C TYR A 105 2.61 5.33 1.03
N VAL A 106 2.67 5.65 2.32
CA VAL A 106 3.43 4.90 3.32
C VAL A 106 2.48 4.41 4.39
N ASN A 107 2.44 3.10 4.63
CA ASN A 107 1.54 2.47 5.60
C ASN A 107 0.08 2.90 5.40
N ASN A 108 -0.37 2.96 4.16
CA ASN A 108 -1.71 3.38 3.71
C ASN A 108 -2.06 4.85 3.97
N ALA A 109 -1.13 5.67 4.43
CA ALA A 109 -1.27 7.11 4.51
C ALA A 109 -0.63 7.78 3.29
N SER A 110 -1.32 8.75 2.69
CA SER A 110 -0.77 9.51 1.56
C SER A 110 0.49 10.25 2.01
N ALA A 111 1.58 10.07 1.29
CA ALA A 111 2.82 10.80 1.51
C ALA A 111 2.79 12.16 0.81
N TRP A 112 3.50 13.12 1.39
CA TRP A 112 3.52 14.49 0.87
C TRP A 112 4.58 14.68 -0.22
N SER A 113 5.75 14.11 -0.01
CA SER A 113 6.92 14.24 -0.87
C SER A 113 7.67 12.92 -0.91
N LEU A 114 8.40 12.66 -1.97
CA LEU A 114 9.35 11.54 -2.00
C LEU A 114 10.47 11.69 -0.97
N GLY A 115 10.70 12.91 -0.45
CA GLY A 115 11.62 13.17 0.65
C GLY A 115 11.08 12.82 2.03
N ASP A 116 9.84 12.31 2.15
CA ASP A 116 9.31 11.85 3.43
C ASP A 116 10.09 10.63 3.92
N GLU A 117 10.43 10.64 5.23
CA GLU A 117 11.29 9.62 5.82
C GLU A 117 10.59 8.27 5.95
N VAL A 118 11.36 7.19 5.72
CA VAL A 118 10.93 5.81 5.90
C VAL A 118 11.81 5.09 6.91
N LYS A 119 11.29 4.03 7.49
CA LYS A 119 11.98 3.20 8.50
C LYS A 119 11.75 1.72 8.24
N SER A 120 12.55 0.87 8.87
CA SER A 120 12.39 -0.58 8.75
C SER A 120 10.96 -1.04 9.09
N GLY A 121 10.43 -1.89 8.21
CA GLY A 121 9.08 -2.45 8.30
C GLY A 121 8.00 -1.58 7.66
N ASP A 122 8.31 -0.41 7.10
CA ASP A 122 7.34 0.41 6.37
C ASP A 122 6.93 -0.24 5.05
N PHE A 123 5.66 -0.04 4.68
CA PHE A 123 5.08 -0.45 3.40
C PHE A 123 4.90 0.77 2.52
N ILE A 124 5.62 0.80 1.40
CA ILE A 124 5.60 1.89 0.43
C ILE A 124 4.83 1.42 -0.80
N ASN A 125 3.79 2.15 -1.16
CA ASN A 125 3.00 1.87 -2.34
C ASN A 125 3.11 3.05 -3.31
N ALA A 126 3.57 2.82 -4.53
CA ALA A 126 3.65 3.82 -5.58
C ALA A 126 2.90 3.34 -6.82
N PHE A 127 2.21 4.25 -7.50
CA PHE A 127 1.43 3.87 -8.67
C PHE A 127 1.35 4.96 -9.73
N VAL A 128 1.13 4.52 -10.95
CA VAL A 128 0.85 5.38 -12.11
C VAL A 128 -0.66 5.54 -12.23
N TYR A 129 -1.18 6.78 -12.23
CA TYR A 129 -2.59 7.04 -12.48
C TYR A 129 -2.99 6.58 -13.88
N GLN A 130 -4.04 5.79 -13.97
CA GLN A 130 -4.64 5.36 -15.22
C GLN A 130 -5.58 6.44 -15.77
N ASP A 131 -6.30 7.14 -14.89
CA ASP A 131 -7.08 8.33 -15.24
C ASP A 131 -6.26 9.60 -14.99
N THR A 132 -5.54 10.05 -15.99
CA THR A 132 -4.73 11.29 -15.93
C THR A 132 -5.54 12.56 -16.14
N LYS A 133 -6.86 12.49 -16.29
CA LYS A 133 -7.74 13.64 -16.50
C LYS A 133 -8.45 14.08 -15.23
N THR A 134 -9.05 13.13 -14.52
CA THR A 134 -9.83 13.41 -13.32
C THR A 134 -9.20 12.81 -12.06
N PHE A 135 -8.13 12.01 -12.23
CA PHE A 135 -7.42 11.33 -11.13
C PHE A 135 -8.38 10.52 -10.26
N SER A 136 -9.28 9.79 -10.92
CA SER A 136 -10.33 9.02 -10.27
C SER A 136 -9.86 7.66 -9.76
N ASP A 137 -8.60 7.28 -10.03
CA ASP A 137 -7.99 6.06 -9.50
C ASP A 137 -8.03 6.08 -7.97
N ARG A 138 -8.65 5.07 -7.41
CA ARG A 138 -8.83 4.96 -5.96
C ARG A 138 -7.76 4.09 -5.37
N TYR A 139 -6.90 4.65 -4.52
CA TYR A 139 -5.97 3.87 -3.73
C TYR A 139 -6.76 2.91 -2.83
N CYS A 140 -6.39 1.64 -2.86
CA CYS A 140 -6.99 0.62 -2.00
C CYS A 140 -5.92 -0.33 -1.44
N TYR A 141 -6.25 -0.99 -0.33
CA TYR A 141 -5.37 -1.87 0.39
C TYR A 141 -6.16 -2.92 1.16
N PHE A 142 -5.55 -4.06 1.40
CA PHE A 142 -6.07 -5.04 2.36
C PHE A 142 -5.63 -4.66 3.78
N ASP A 143 -6.41 -5.07 4.79
CA ASP A 143 -6.06 -4.93 6.21
C ASP A 143 -4.82 -5.76 6.61
N HIS A 144 -4.36 -6.65 5.72
CA HIS A 144 -3.13 -7.43 5.84
C HIS A 144 -2.25 -7.21 4.61
N ASN A 145 -0.93 -7.19 4.80
CA ASN A 145 0.04 -7.21 3.69
C ASN A 145 0.56 -8.61 3.43
N PHE A 146 0.60 -9.45 4.48
CA PHE A 146 1.04 -10.84 4.43
C PHE A 146 0.06 -11.73 5.17
N SER A 147 -0.14 -12.93 4.67
CA SER A 147 -0.92 -13.97 5.33
C SER A 147 -0.35 -15.36 5.06
N THR A 148 -0.64 -16.30 5.96
CA THR A 148 -0.38 -17.72 5.77
C THR A 148 -1.68 -18.48 5.90
N ILE A 149 -2.06 -19.19 4.85
CA ILE A 149 -3.26 -20.01 4.81
C ILE A 149 -2.86 -21.48 4.67
N GLY A 150 -3.49 -22.33 5.47
CA GLY A 150 -3.34 -23.77 5.35
C GLY A 150 -4.24 -24.51 6.33
N GLY A 151 -4.83 -25.63 5.89
CA GLY A 151 -5.61 -26.52 6.71
C GLY A 151 -6.92 -25.93 7.23
N CYS A 152 -6.92 -25.10 8.23
CA CYS A 152 -8.11 -24.51 8.87
C CYS A 152 -7.79 -23.17 9.52
N LEU A 153 -6.85 -22.43 8.98
CA LEU A 153 -6.70 -21.05 9.41
C LEU A 153 -7.81 -20.23 8.76
N TYR A 154 -8.79 -19.84 9.59
CA TYR A 154 -9.86 -18.93 9.22
C TYR A 154 -9.25 -17.54 9.16
N ASP A 155 -9.01 -17.06 7.97
CA ASP A 155 -8.51 -15.70 7.77
C ASP A 155 -9.48 -14.94 6.88
N TYR A 156 -9.84 -13.73 7.30
CA TYR A 156 -10.65 -12.80 6.55
C TYR A 156 -9.79 -11.61 6.18
N TYR A 157 -9.88 -11.19 4.94
CA TYR A 157 -9.23 -9.99 4.46
C TYR A 157 -10.28 -8.95 4.16
N THR A 158 -10.07 -7.73 4.59
CA THR A 158 -10.95 -6.63 4.27
C THR A 158 -10.26 -5.68 3.31
N LEU A 159 -10.87 -5.45 2.16
CA LEU A 159 -10.42 -4.47 1.19
C LEU A 159 -10.97 -3.10 1.55
N TYR A 160 -10.07 -2.15 1.79
CA TYR A 160 -10.38 -0.75 2.04
C TYR A 160 -9.98 0.11 0.85
N GLY A 161 -10.77 1.16 0.58
CA GLY A 161 -10.42 2.26 -0.30
C GLY A 161 -10.20 3.54 0.50
N VAL A 162 -9.30 4.38 0.05
CA VAL A 162 -9.12 5.72 0.60
C VAL A 162 -10.03 6.69 -0.15
N TYR A 163 -10.77 7.48 0.60
CA TYR A 163 -11.71 8.48 0.14
C TYR A 163 -11.38 9.82 0.79
N PHE A 164 -11.92 10.88 0.24
CA PHE A 164 -11.80 12.24 0.79
C PHE A 164 -13.19 12.80 1.03
N ASP A 165 -13.38 13.43 2.19
CA ASP A 165 -14.61 14.15 2.49
C ASP A 165 -14.63 15.55 1.80
N GLU A 166 -15.68 16.33 2.06
CA GLU A 166 -15.84 17.68 1.51
C GLU A 166 -14.76 18.67 1.96
N ASN A 167 -14.04 18.35 3.03
CA ASN A 167 -12.91 19.14 3.56
C ASN A 167 -11.56 18.59 3.11
N TYR A 168 -11.55 17.64 2.16
CA TYR A 168 -10.35 16.90 1.71
C TYR A 168 -9.65 16.11 2.81
N THR A 169 -10.38 15.71 3.85
CA THR A 169 -9.84 14.81 4.88
C THR A 169 -9.93 13.37 4.39
N ALA A 170 -8.79 12.68 4.38
CA ALA A 170 -8.73 11.29 3.98
C ALA A 170 -9.40 10.38 5.03
N TYR A 171 -10.20 9.43 4.56
CA TYR A 171 -10.75 8.36 5.39
C TYR A 171 -10.78 7.06 4.60
N SER A 172 -10.75 5.93 5.31
CA SER A 172 -10.84 4.61 4.70
C SER A 172 -12.25 4.06 4.88
N ALA A 173 -12.77 3.42 3.82
CA ALA A 173 -14.04 2.70 3.87
C ALA A 173 -13.91 1.37 3.12
N PRO A 174 -14.67 0.33 3.53
CA PRO A 174 -14.67 -0.95 2.83
C PRO A 174 -15.11 -0.84 1.38
N ILE A 175 -14.49 -1.64 0.49
CA ILE A 175 -14.89 -1.74 -0.91
C ILE A 175 -15.68 -3.03 -1.10
N ALA A 176 -16.99 -2.90 -1.34
CA ALA A 176 -17.88 -4.01 -1.66
C ALA A 176 -17.81 -4.38 -3.15
N ASP A 177 -18.15 -5.64 -3.44
CA ASP A 177 -18.32 -6.16 -4.80
C ASP A 177 -17.07 -6.05 -5.70
N ALA A 178 -15.87 -5.93 -5.11
CA ALA A 178 -14.62 -5.98 -5.85
C ALA A 178 -14.29 -7.43 -6.21
N ILE A 179 -13.87 -7.66 -7.45
CA ILE A 179 -13.43 -8.97 -7.94
C ILE A 179 -12.05 -9.26 -7.38
N ILE A 180 -11.89 -10.38 -6.69
CA ILE A 180 -10.58 -10.84 -6.21
C ILE A 180 -9.79 -11.43 -7.37
N THR A 181 -8.51 -11.08 -7.44
CA THR A 181 -7.56 -11.64 -8.40
C THR A 181 -6.45 -12.40 -7.66
N VAL A 182 -5.94 -13.44 -8.28
CA VAL A 182 -4.76 -14.21 -7.80
C VAL A 182 -3.74 -14.23 -8.91
N ASP A 183 -2.53 -13.75 -8.64
CA ASP A 183 -1.45 -13.59 -9.62
C ASP A 183 -1.94 -12.89 -10.91
N GLY A 184 -2.70 -11.80 -10.73
CA GLY A 184 -3.30 -11.01 -11.79
C GLY A 184 -4.48 -11.65 -12.52
N LYS A 185 -4.88 -12.89 -12.20
CA LYS A 185 -6.02 -13.58 -12.82
C LYS A 185 -7.28 -13.39 -11.98
N GLU A 186 -8.38 -13.04 -12.65
CA GLU A 186 -9.67 -12.93 -11.99
C GLU A 186 -10.17 -14.26 -11.46
N THR A 187 -10.76 -14.19 -10.29
CA THR A 187 -11.53 -15.29 -9.70
C THR A 187 -13.03 -15.00 -9.79
N LYS A 188 -13.85 -15.93 -9.34
CA LYS A 188 -15.30 -15.72 -9.17
C LYS A 188 -15.65 -15.10 -7.81
N ILE A 189 -14.66 -14.89 -6.97
CA ILE A 189 -14.83 -14.37 -5.61
C ILE A 189 -14.91 -12.86 -5.66
N ARG A 190 -15.83 -12.29 -4.91
CA ARG A 190 -16.01 -10.85 -4.72
C ARG A 190 -16.00 -10.51 -3.24
N THR A 191 -15.60 -9.30 -2.91
CA THR A 191 -15.70 -8.79 -1.54
C THR A 191 -17.17 -8.63 -1.13
N GLY A 192 -17.46 -8.93 0.13
CA GLY A 192 -18.76 -8.72 0.74
C GLY A 192 -19.14 -7.25 0.87
N LYS A 193 -20.32 -6.95 1.40
CA LYS A 193 -20.82 -5.58 1.62
C LYS A 193 -19.91 -4.78 2.58
N ASP A 194 -19.25 -5.46 3.48
CA ASP A 194 -18.29 -4.93 4.44
C ASP A 194 -16.84 -4.95 3.92
N GLY A 195 -16.64 -5.22 2.63
CA GLY A 195 -15.33 -5.32 1.99
C GLY A 195 -14.59 -6.64 2.30
N SER A 196 -15.17 -7.53 3.09
CA SER A 196 -14.51 -8.76 3.52
C SER A 196 -14.50 -9.83 2.43
N VAL A 197 -13.46 -10.68 2.48
CA VAL A 197 -13.37 -11.92 1.73
C VAL A 197 -12.77 -12.99 2.63
N TYR A 198 -13.36 -14.18 2.60
CA TYR A 198 -12.84 -15.31 3.35
C TYR A 198 -11.65 -15.94 2.62
N GLY A 199 -10.49 -15.99 3.26
CA GLY A 199 -9.25 -16.42 2.63
C GLY A 199 -9.30 -17.81 2.03
N LEU A 200 -9.93 -18.78 2.71
CA LEU A 200 -10.10 -20.14 2.18
C LEU A 200 -11.08 -20.23 1.00
N SER A 201 -11.91 -19.23 0.74
CA SER A 201 -12.74 -19.20 -0.46
C SER A 201 -11.95 -18.86 -1.72
N ILE A 202 -10.75 -18.30 -1.57
CA ILE A 202 -9.89 -17.91 -2.69
C ILE A 202 -9.29 -19.19 -3.31
N PRO A 203 -9.43 -19.39 -4.62
CA PRO A 203 -9.04 -20.63 -5.27
C PRO A 203 -7.52 -20.68 -5.51
N PHE A 204 -6.75 -20.96 -4.45
CA PHE A 204 -5.33 -21.25 -4.59
C PHE A 204 -5.14 -22.63 -5.24
N GLY A 205 -4.04 -22.79 -5.96
CA GLY A 205 -3.67 -24.06 -6.58
C GLY A 205 -2.91 -24.99 -5.62
N GLU A 206 -1.64 -25.23 -5.89
CA GLU A 206 -0.74 -26.01 -5.03
C GLU A 206 -0.18 -25.14 -3.89
N SER A 207 0.54 -25.77 -2.95
CA SER A 207 1.27 -25.03 -1.91
C SER A 207 2.27 -24.07 -2.54
N GLY A 208 2.27 -22.81 -2.13
CA GLY A 208 3.12 -21.78 -2.73
C GLY A 208 2.81 -20.39 -2.21
N THR A 209 3.47 -19.41 -2.81
CA THR A 209 3.23 -17.98 -2.54
C THR A 209 2.42 -17.40 -3.68
N TYR A 210 1.36 -16.70 -3.34
CA TYR A 210 0.42 -16.07 -4.26
C TYR A 210 0.26 -14.59 -3.94
N ILE A 211 0.03 -13.79 -4.96
CA ILE A 211 -0.34 -12.39 -4.80
C ILE A 211 -1.85 -12.26 -5.01
N VAL A 212 -2.55 -11.89 -3.95
CA VAL A 212 -3.97 -11.57 -3.99
C VAL A 212 -4.12 -10.07 -4.18
N SER A 213 -5.00 -9.68 -5.10
CA SER A 213 -5.33 -8.30 -5.38
C SER A 213 -6.84 -8.19 -5.66
N ALA A 214 -7.28 -6.98 -6.02
CA ALA A 214 -8.67 -6.72 -6.33
C ALA A 214 -8.82 -5.75 -7.49
N LYS A 215 -9.92 -5.87 -8.24
CA LYS A 215 -10.35 -4.90 -9.25
C LYS A 215 -11.85 -4.65 -9.16
N SER A 216 -12.32 -3.57 -9.75
CA SER A 216 -13.74 -3.23 -9.79
C SER A 216 -14.18 -2.97 -11.22
N GLU A 217 -15.44 -3.33 -11.52
CA GLU A 217 -16.11 -3.00 -12.79
C GLU A 217 -16.63 -1.55 -12.80
N ASN A 218 -16.78 -0.95 -11.59
CA ASN A 218 -17.43 0.35 -11.40
C ASN A 218 -16.46 1.48 -11.06
N ALA A 219 -15.18 1.19 -10.81
CA ALA A 219 -14.15 2.16 -10.42
C ALA A 219 -12.77 1.69 -10.85
N ILE A 220 -11.87 2.62 -11.13
CA ILE A 220 -10.47 2.31 -11.31
C ILE A 220 -9.86 2.16 -9.91
N LEU A 221 -9.51 0.95 -9.52
CA LEU A 221 -8.80 0.67 -8.29
C LEU A 221 -7.30 0.60 -8.57
N VAL A 222 -6.51 1.27 -7.76
CA VAL A 222 -5.08 0.99 -7.66
C VAL A 222 -4.95 -0.42 -7.08
N PRO A 223 -4.29 -1.37 -7.74
CA PRO A 223 -4.24 -2.74 -7.28
C PRO A 223 -3.65 -2.86 -5.87
N ALA A 224 -4.44 -3.36 -4.92
CA ALA A 224 -3.97 -3.71 -3.58
C ALA A 224 -3.07 -4.94 -3.64
N ALA A 225 -2.11 -5.07 -2.72
CA ALA A 225 -1.21 -6.22 -2.64
C ALA A 225 -1.35 -6.94 -1.30
N LEU A 226 -1.72 -8.23 -1.35
CA LEU A 226 -1.65 -9.15 -0.22
C LEU A 226 -0.85 -10.38 -0.65
N THR A 227 0.27 -10.63 0.01
CA THR A 227 1.11 -11.82 -0.23
C THR A 227 0.63 -12.96 0.65
N VAL A 228 0.18 -14.05 0.04
CA VAL A 228 -0.36 -15.22 0.74
C VAL A 228 0.58 -16.41 0.58
N HIS A 229 1.04 -16.95 1.68
CA HIS A 229 1.72 -18.25 1.72
C HIS A 229 0.68 -19.35 1.95
N TYR A 230 0.34 -20.06 0.88
CA TYR A 230 -0.64 -21.13 0.92
C TYR A 230 0.02 -22.50 1.13
N ASN A 231 -0.46 -23.29 2.10
CA ASN A 231 -0.01 -24.65 2.37
C ASN A 231 -1.18 -25.64 2.27
N ALA A 232 -1.34 -26.25 1.12
CA ALA A 232 -2.39 -27.24 0.87
C ALA A 232 -2.33 -28.49 1.76
N ASN A 233 -1.16 -28.79 2.34
CA ASN A 233 -0.92 -30.02 3.14
C ASN A 233 -1.09 -29.80 4.64
N GLN A 234 -1.41 -28.58 5.09
CA GLN A 234 -1.61 -28.32 6.51
C GLN A 234 -2.90 -28.99 6.97
N GLN A 235 -2.80 -29.89 7.94
CA GLN A 235 -3.96 -30.60 8.49
C GLN A 235 -4.86 -29.64 9.29
N PRO A 236 -6.19 -29.86 9.29
CA PRO A 236 -7.12 -29.16 10.15
C PRO A 236 -6.68 -29.19 11.61
N ILE A 237 -6.85 -28.10 12.33
CA ILE A 237 -6.61 -28.06 13.78
C ILE A 237 -7.65 -28.97 14.43
N PRO A 238 -7.24 -30.03 15.18
CA PRO A 238 -8.21 -30.93 15.81
C PRO A 238 -9.14 -30.17 16.74
N GLY A 239 -10.45 -30.28 16.54
CA GLY A 239 -11.48 -29.70 17.41
C GLY A 239 -12.27 -28.53 16.84
N ILE A 240 -12.02 -28.12 15.59
CA ILE A 240 -12.90 -27.19 14.86
C ILE A 240 -13.85 -28.03 14.00
N ASP A 241 -15.13 -27.93 14.26
CA ASP A 241 -16.19 -28.70 13.57
C ASP A 241 -16.43 -28.13 12.16
N ASP A 242 -16.39 -29.00 11.15
CA ASP A 242 -16.65 -28.68 9.75
C ASP A 242 -18.06 -28.09 9.49
N SER A 243 -18.98 -28.20 10.45
CA SER A 243 -20.33 -27.61 10.34
C SER A 243 -20.30 -26.09 10.25
N VAL A 244 -19.32 -25.44 10.87
CA VAL A 244 -19.15 -23.97 10.80
C VAL A 244 -18.70 -23.53 9.40
N VAL A 245 -17.93 -24.38 8.70
CA VAL A 245 -17.44 -24.06 7.34
C VAL A 245 -18.56 -24.11 6.31
N SER A 246 -19.52 -25.02 6.47
CA SER A 246 -20.64 -25.17 5.53
C SER A 246 -21.65 -24.02 5.60
N GLU A 247 -21.92 -23.50 6.80
CA GLU A 247 -22.81 -22.32 6.96
C GLU A 247 -22.24 -21.05 6.33
N ILE A 248 -20.91 -20.85 6.41
CA ILE A 248 -20.24 -19.68 5.82
C ILE A 248 -20.22 -19.75 4.29
N SER A 249 -20.10 -20.95 3.73
CA SER A 249 -20.10 -21.18 2.27
C SER A 249 -21.45 -20.87 1.62
N GLU A 250 -22.57 -21.06 2.35
CA GLU A 250 -23.91 -20.75 1.82
C GLU A 250 -24.22 -19.24 1.79
N VAL A 251 -23.60 -18.45 2.69
CA VAL A 251 -23.81 -16.99 2.74
C VAL A 251 -23.19 -16.28 1.54
N ASN A 252 -22.14 -16.85 0.94
CA ASN A 252 -21.43 -16.27 -0.21
C ASN A 252 -21.85 -16.87 -1.57
N SER A 253 -22.88 -17.71 -1.63
CA SER A 253 -23.43 -18.19 -2.91
C SER A 253 -24.25 -17.08 -3.59
N PRO A 254 -24.07 -16.83 -4.90
CA PRO A 254 -24.91 -15.86 -5.60
C PRO A 254 -26.36 -16.30 -5.56
N ILE A 255 -27.25 -15.39 -5.14
CA ILE A 255 -28.70 -15.61 -5.12
C ILE A 255 -29.12 -15.92 -6.56
N SER A 256 -29.48 -17.18 -6.82
CA SER A 256 -30.11 -17.56 -8.08
C SER A 256 -31.49 -16.91 -8.18
N ASP A 257 -31.72 -16.21 -9.28
CA ASP A 257 -32.99 -15.61 -9.63
C ASP A 257 -34.19 -16.54 -9.37
N ALA A 258 -34.97 -16.26 -8.34
CA ALA A 258 -36.31 -16.82 -8.16
C ALA A 258 -37.35 -15.85 -8.71
N LYS A 259 -37.96 -16.27 -9.81
CA LYS A 259 -38.99 -15.65 -10.59
C LYS A 259 -40.29 -15.56 -9.79
N GLY A 260 -40.83 -14.34 -9.68
CA GLY A 260 -42.25 -13.97 -9.77
C GLY A 260 -43.22 -14.47 -8.71
N GLY A 261 -43.89 -13.54 -8.07
CA GLY A 261 -45.18 -13.72 -7.37
C GLY A 261 -45.64 -12.42 -6.71
N ALA A 262 -46.72 -11.88 -7.17
CA ALA A 262 -47.30 -10.57 -6.88
C ALA A 262 -47.99 -10.47 -5.51
N ASN A 263 -48.06 -9.20 -5.03
CA ASN A 263 -49.06 -8.57 -4.15
C ASN A 263 -49.17 -9.00 -2.66
N ASP A 264 -48.95 -8.11 -1.74
CA ASP A 264 -50.03 -7.36 -1.09
C ASP A 264 -49.49 -6.23 -0.18
N ASP A 265 -50.19 -5.10 -0.18
CA ASP A 265 -50.01 -3.92 0.65
C ASP A 265 -50.21 -4.23 2.13
N THR A 266 -49.33 -3.75 3.01
CA THR A 266 -49.68 -3.01 4.23
C THR A 266 -48.46 -2.50 4.96
N ASN A 267 -48.32 -1.17 5.01
CA ASN A 267 -47.41 -0.42 5.88
C ASN A 267 -47.96 -0.41 7.32
N PRO A 268 -47.15 -0.47 8.37
CA PRO A 268 -47.05 0.71 9.18
C PRO A 268 -45.60 1.12 9.59
N ALA A 269 -45.43 2.44 9.62
CA ALA A 269 -44.28 3.18 10.08
C ALA A 269 -43.83 2.75 11.48
N VAL A 270 -42.52 2.53 11.64
CA VAL A 270 -41.85 2.48 12.94
C VAL A 270 -40.67 3.46 12.93
N THR A 271 -40.76 4.45 13.78
CA THR A 271 -39.76 5.43 14.16
C THR A 271 -38.53 4.75 14.75
N PRO A 272 -37.27 5.18 14.43
CA PRO A 272 -36.09 4.62 15.08
C PRO A 272 -35.86 5.31 16.44
N ASP A 273 -35.82 4.48 17.46
CA ASP A 273 -35.39 4.84 18.82
C ASP A 273 -33.87 4.87 18.92
N SER A 274 -33.37 5.97 19.47
CA SER A 274 -31.95 6.24 19.69
C SER A 274 -31.49 5.59 20.99
N THR A 275 -30.65 4.54 20.92
CA THR A 275 -29.89 4.06 22.10
C THR A 275 -28.46 3.72 21.75
N LYS A 276 -27.59 4.58 22.30
CA LYS A 276 -26.17 4.44 22.71
C LYS A 276 -25.40 3.22 22.20
N VAL A 277 -24.42 3.48 21.37
CA VAL A 277 -23.29 2.61 21.13
C VAL A 277 -22.08 3.08 21.96
N SER A 278 -21.50 2.11 22.66
CA SER A 278 -20.38 2.22 23.58
C SER A 278 -19.09 2.63 22.88
N SER A 279 -18.29 3.43 23.58
CA SER A 279 -17.01 4.02 23.17
C SER A 279 -15.93 3.03 22.78
N VAL A 280 -15.36 3.20 21.58
CA VAL A 280 -14.08 2.65 21.16
C VAL A 280 -12.94 3.50 21.74
N PRO A 281 -11.82 2.93 22.20
CA PRO A 281 -10.73 3.70 22.81
C PRO A 281 -10.01 4.59 21.81
N ALA A 282 -9.74 5.82 22.22
CA ALA A 282 -9.06 6.84 21.44
C ALA A 282 -7.59 6.50 21.22
N ASN A 283 -7.15 6.66 19.98
CA ASN A 283 -5.75 6.63 19.58
C ASN A 283 -4.99 7.86 20.13
N PRO A 284 -3.69 7.75 20.46
CA PRO A 284 -2.96 8.85 21.10
C PRO A 284 -2.79 10.05 20.18
N LYS A 285 -3.01 11.22 20.74
CA LYS A 285 -2.87 12.52 20.08
C LYS A 285 -1.43 12.74 19.60
N SER A 286 -1.24 12.83 18.29
CA SER A 286 -0.11 13.51 17.67
C SER A 286 -0.49 14.98 17.47
N GLY A 287 0.42 15.89 17.79
CA GLY A 287 0.15 17.31 17.85
C GLY A 287 0.07 17.98 16.47
N ASP A 288 -0.65 19.08 16.49
CA ASP A 288 -0.74 20.19 15.53
C ASP A 288 -1.44 19.92 14.18
N SER A 289 -2.77 20.12 14.22
CA SER A 289 -3.71 19.94 13.10
C SER A 289 -3.73 21.09 12.07
N SER A 290 -2.86 22.09 12.17
CA SER A 290 -2.91 23.28 11.27
C SER A 290 -2.14 23.12 9.97
N ALA A 291 -1.22 22.16 9.86
CA ALA A 291 -0.42 21.94 8.67
C ALA A 291 -1.12 21.04 7.61
N VAL A 292 -2.05 20.19 8.03
CA VAL A 292 -2.71 19.20 7.16
C VAL A 292 -3.73 19.83 6.20
N LEU A 293 -4.30 21.00 6.55
CA LEU A 293 -5.32 21.67 5.74
C LEU A 293 -4.79 22.32 4.45
N PHE A 294 -3.48 22.54 4.34
CA PHE A 294 -2.89 23.13 3.12
C PHE A 294 -2.48 22.09 2.07
N SER A 295 -2.35 20.80 2.45
CA SER A 295 -1.71 19.81 1.61
C SER A 295 -2.57 19.28 0.47
N CYS A 296 -3.84 19.02 0.71
CA CYS A 296 -4.72 18.49 -0.34
C CYS A 296 -5.17 19.55 -1.34
N ALA A 297 -5.32 20.81 -0.90
CA ALA A 297 -5.67 21.93 -1.81
C ALA A 297 -4.55 22.26 -2.81
N ALA A 298 -3.28 22.05 -2.43
CA ALA A 298 -2.15 22.30 -3.33
C ALA A 298 -2.06 21.25 -4.45
N LEU A 299 -2.40 19.98 -4.19
CA LEU A 299 -2.35 18.92 -5.20
C LEU A 299 -3.36 19.13 -6.33
N VAL A 300 -4.56 19.63 -6.01
CA VAL A 300 -5.59 19.95 -7.01
C VAL A 300 -5.22 21.23 -7.81
N VAL A 301 -4.57 22.20 -7.15
CA VAL A 301 -4.16 23.46 -7.81
C VAL A 301 -2.94 23.26 -8.70
N SER A 302 -2.00 22.36 -8.34
CA SER A 302 -0.80 22.10 -9.15
C SER A 302 -1.13 21.42 -10.47
N CYS A 303 -2.04 20.46 -10.50
CA CYS A 303 -2.52 19.84 -11.73
C CYS A 303 -3.31 20.82 -12.60
N GLY A 304 -4.11 21.72 -12.00
CA GLY A 304 -4.86 22.75 -12.72
C GLY A 304 -3.97 23.83 -13.34
N ALA A 305 -2.87 24.22 -12.70
CA ALA A 305 -1.96 25.23 -13.20
C ALA A 305 -1.13 24.76 -14.41
N LEU A 306 -0.71 23.51 -14.45
CA LEU A 306 0.00 22.93 -15.60
C LEU A 306 -0.87 22.89 -16.86
N VAL A 307 -2.17 22.59 -16.71
CA VAL A 307 -3.12 22.57 -17.83
C VAL A 307 -3.36 23.98 -18.40
N LEU A 308 -3.32 25.04 -17.58
CA LEU A 308 -3.54 26.41 -18.02
C LEU A 308 -2.30 27.03 -18.69
N LEU A 309 -1.09 26.64 -18.32
CA LEU A 309 0.15 27.14 -18.93
C LEU A 309 0.41 26.53 -20.31
N ASN A 310 -0.07 25.32 -20.58
CA ASN A 310 0.09 24.66 -21.88
C ASN A 310 -0.94 25.14 -22.94
N LYS A 311 -1.94 25.96 -22.58
CA LYS A 311 -2.90 26.55 -23.52
C LYS A 311 -2.48 27.93 -24.04
N LYS A 312 -1.31 28.46 -23.66
CA LYS A 312 -0.80 29.80 -24.11
C LYS A 312 0.49 29.72 -24.92
N LYS A 313 0.77 28.57 -25.56
CA LYS A 313 1.79 28.52 -26.63
C LYS A 313 1.22 27.99 -27.93
#